data_9b000c9bf6a379729c0eee6220885c8d
#
_entry.id   9b000c9bf6a379729c0eee6220885c8d
#
_cell.length_a   1.000
_cell.length_b   1.000
_cell.length_c   1.000
_cell.angle_alpha   90.00
_cell.angle_beta   90.00
_cell.angle_gamma   90.00
#
_symmetry.space_group_name_H-M   'P 1'
#
loop_
_entity.id
_entity.type
_entity.pdbx_description
1 polymer ?
#
loop_
_entity_poly.entity_id
_entity_poly.type
_entity_poly.pdbx_seq_one_letter_code
_entity_poly.pdbx_strand_id
1 'polypeptide(L)'
;RSVSRGLGDVYKRQDTEIAKIVFEDNKDERPCSLCAKLRKGAMYKRLGELGINKIAYAHNKDDFIETALMSLIYEGRFYAFPPVTYLPEAGVTVIRPMMYVPEKGVANFVINQGIKVVKNTCPVDGSTKREYAKQLMEQINRDNPGTKDRIMHAVVNGRFEDWPEVHRN
;
A
#
# COMPACT_ATOMS: atom_id res chain seq x y z
N ARG A 1 -23.26 -12.16 -20.23
CA ARG A 1 -22.15 -11.27 -20.63
C ARG A 1 -21.77 -10.41 -19.45
N SER A 2 -20.54 -10.54 -18.98
CA SER A 2 -20.01 -9.73 -17.89
C SER A 2 -20.01 -8.25 -18.29
N VAL A 3 -20.60 -7.41 -17.46
CA VAL A 3 -20.71 -5.96 -17.67
C VAL A 3 -19.34 -5.27 -17.63
N SER A 4 -18.29 -5.96 -17.18
CA SER A 4 -16.93 -5.43 -17.06
C SER A 4 -16.14 -5.40 -18.39
N ARG A 5 -16.72 -5.83 -19.49
CA ARG A 5 -16.01 -5.96 -20.78
C ARG A 5 -15.40 -4.67 -21.35
N GLY A 6 -15.69 -3.53 -20.82
CA GLY A 6 -15.12 -2.28 -21.31
C GLY A 6 -13.96 -1.71 -20.52
N LEU A 7 -13.88 -1.97 -19.23
CA LEU A 7 -12.92 -1.29 -18.34
C LEU A 7 -11.99 -2.24 -17.59
N GLY A 8 -12.43 -3.47 -17.26
CA GLY A 8 -11.67 -4.42 -16.47
C GLY A 8 -10.60 -5.19 -17.26
N ASP A 9 -10.73 -5.27 -18.59
CA ASP A 9 -9.94 -6.20 -19.40
C ASP A 9 -8.77 -5.53 -20.15
N VAL A 10 -8.50 -4.24 -19.89
CA VAL A 10 -7.39 -3.52 -20.52
C VAL A 10 -6.15 -3.57 -19.64
N TYR A 11 -5.32 -4.58 -19.88
CA TYR A 11 -4.01 -4.66 -19.24
C TYR A 11 -2.98 -3.82 -20.00
N LYS A 12 -2.25 -2.98 -19.27
CA LYS A 12 -1.07 -2.26 -19.77
C LYS A 12 0.15 -2.80 -19.08
N ARG A 13 0.85 -3.72 -19.73
CA ARG A 13 2.16 -4.19 -19.27
C ARG A 13 3.22 -3.20 -19.74
N GLN A 14 4.07 -2.76 -18.79
CA GLN A 14 5.26 -1.98 -19.10
C GLN A 14 6.47 -2.86 -18.85
N ASP A 15 7.31 -3.03 -19.87
CA ASP A 15 8.62 -3.63 -19.69
C ASP A 15 9.58 -2.56 -19.16
N THR A 16 10.27 -2.87 -18.08
CA THR A 16 11.15 -1.94 -17.37
C THR A 16 12.37 -2.67 -16.86
N GLU A 17 13.50 -1.97 -16.76
CA GLU A 17 14.76 -2.47 -16.17
C GLU A 17 14.80 -2.33 -14.63
N ILE A 18 13.64 -2.13 -13.98
CA ILE A 18 13.60 -1.82 -12.54
C ILE A 18 14.23 -2.94 -11.70
N ALA A 19 13.99 -4.20 -12.02
CA ALA A 19 14.55 -5.31 -11.27
C ALA A 19 16.09 -5.31 -11.37
N LYS A 20 16.65 -5.11 -12.57
CA LYS A 20 18.07 -4.98 -12.81
C LYS A 20 18.66 -3.81 -12.02
N ILE A 21 18.09 -2.62 -12.15
CA ILE A 21 18.55 -1.42 -11.44
C ILE A 21 18.56 -1.66 -9.93
N VAL A 22 17.53 -2.29 -9.38
CA VAL A 22 17.38 -2.47 -7.93
C VAL A 22 18.27 -3.56 -7.36
N PHE A 23 18.48 -4.68 -8.09
CA PHE A 23 19.12 -5.85 -7.55
C PHE A 23 20.51 -6.13 -8.12
N GLU A 24 20.84 -5.61 -9.30
CA GLU A 24 22.14 -5.83 -9.96
C GLU A 24 23.01 -4.57 -9.94
N ASP A 25 22.46 -3.42 -10.36
CA ASP A 25 23.23 -2.18 -10.51
C ASP A 25 23.35 -1.38 -9.21
N ASN A 26 22.37 -1.52 -8.30
CA ASN A 26 22.33 -0.76 -7.06
C ASN A 26 22.74 -1.59 -5.86
N LYS A 27 23.77 -1.11 -5.14
CA LYS A 27 24.27 -1.69 -3.90
C LYS A 27 23.60 -1.10 -2.65
N ASP A 28 22.46 -0.39 -2.79
CA ASP A 28 21.75 0.19 -1.65
C ASP A 28 21.16 -0.93 -0.77
N GLU A 29 21.32 -0.79 0.53
CA GLU A 29 20.75 -1.69 1.54
C GLU A 29 19.21 -1.64 1.61
N ARG A 30 18.56 -0.75 0.86
CA ARG A 30 17.12 -0.52 0.88
C ARG A 30 16.43 -0.75 -0.48
N PRO A 31 16.50 -1.97 -1.04
CA PRO A 31 15.97 -2.25 -2.37
C PRO A 31 14.47 -1.98 -2.51
N CYS A 32 13.68 -2.21 -1.46
CA CYS A 32 12.23 -1.98 -1.48
C CYS A 32 11.86 -0.52 -1.68
N SER A 33 12.59 0.41 -1.05
CA SER A 33 12.34 1.86 -1.18
C SER A 33 12.60 2.33 -2.60
N LEU A 34 13.75 1.95 -3.17
CA LEU A 34 14.11 2.28 -4.55
C LEU A 34 13.13 1.66 -5.55
N CYS A 35 12.80 0.39 -5.40
CA CYS A 35 11.83 -0.31 -6.23
C CYS A 35 10.47 0.42 -6.23
N ALA A 36 9.96 0.80 -5.06
CA ALA A 36 8.71 1.52 -4.95
C ALA A 36 8.77 2.89 -5.65
N LYS A 37 9.87 3.63 -5.52
CA LYS A 37 10.07 4.92 -6.18
C LYS A 37 10.09 4.77 -7.70
N LEU A 38 10.86 3.84 -8.24
CA LEU A 38 10.98 3.62 -9.68
C LEU A 38 9.67 3.14 -10.30
N ARG A 39 8.97 2.20 -9.64
CA ARG A 39 7.66 1.72 -10.09
C ARG A 39 6.62 2.83 -10.13
N LYS A 40 6.56 3.67 -9.09
CA LYS A 40 5.66 4.84 -9.07
C LYS A 40 6.00 5.82 -10.18
N GLY A 41 7.28 6.13 -10.38
CA GLY A 41 7.74 7.03 -11.44
C GLY A 41 7.34 6.54 -12.83
N ALA A 42 7.58 5.26 -13.15
CA ALA A 42 7.19 4.66 -14.43
C ALA A 42 5.67 4.73 -14.64
N MET A 43 4.91 4.43 -13.61
CA MET A 43 3.44 4.46 -13.64
C MET A 43 2.91 5.88 -13.85
N TYR A 44 3.40 6.87 -13.11
CA TYR A 44 2.95 8.26 -13.22
C TYR A 44 3.31 8.87 -14.58
N LYS A 45 4.51 8.57 -15.11
CA LYS A 45 4.87 8.94 -16.47
C LYS A 45 3.84 8.41 -17.47
N ARG A 46 3.46 7.13 -17.35
CA ARG A 46 2.48 6.53 -18.25
C ARG A 46 1.08 7.13 -18.12
N LEU A 47 0.68 7.48 -16.90
CA LEU A 47 -0.60 8.18 -16.69
C LEU A 47 -0.61 9.54 -17.38
N GLY A 48 0.48 10.31 -17.28
CA GLY A 48 0.63 11.58 -17.99
C GLY A 48 0.53 11.45 -19.51
N GLU A 49 1.19 10.45 -20.11
CA GLU A 49 1.11 10.16 -21.53
C GLU A 49 -0.33 9.82 -22.01
N LEU A 50 -1.14 9.25 -21.12
CA LEU A 50 -2.53 8.88 -21.38
C LEU A 50 -3.54 9.98 -21.00
N GLY A 51 -3.10 11.10 -20.46
CA GLY A 51 -3.97 12.16 -19.95
C GLY A 51 -4.79 11.76 -18.72
N ILE A 52 -4.35 10.75 -17.97
CA ILE A 52 -5.05 10.23 -16.79
C ILE A 52 -4.50 10.91 -15.54
N ASN A 53 -5.38 11.54 -14.76
CA ASN A 53 -5.04 12.27 -13.53
C ASN A 53 -5.54 11.62 -12.25
N LYS A 54 -6.10 10.41 -12.31
CA LYS A 54 -6.53 9.63 -11.13
C LYS A 54 -6.05 8.19 -11.21
N ILE A 55 -5.64 7.65 -10.07
CA ILE A 55 -5.28 6.24 -9.92
C ILE A 55 -5.89 5.65 -8.66
N ALA A 56 -6.46 4.46 -8.77
CA ALA A 56 -6.92 3.69 -7.62
C ALA A 56 -5.86 2.66 -7.22
N TYR A 57 -5.38 2.73 -5.97
CA TYR A 57 -4.55 1.69 -5.38
C TYR A 57 -5.41 0.68 -4.62
N ALA A 58 -5.05 -0.58 -4.76
CA ALA A 58 -5.73 -1.69 -4.08
C ALA A 58 -5.30 -1.86 -2.61
N HIS A 59 -4.83 -0.79 -1.96
CA HIS A 59 -4.52 -0.84 -0.54
C HIS A 59 -5.78 -1.16 0.26
N ASN A 60 -5.67 -2.16 1.11
CA ASN A 60 -6.74 -2.66 1.95
C ASN A 60 -6.58 -2.21 3.42
N LYS A 61 -7.47 -2.67 4.30
CA LYS A 61 -7.47 -2.34 5.73
C LYS A 61 -6.19 -2.80 6.44
N ASP A 62 -5.71 -3.99 6.12
CA ASP A 62 -4.51 -4.57 6.73
C ASP A 62 -3.27 -3.77 6.31
N ASP A 63 -3.13 -3.37 5.05
CA ASP A 63 -2.07 -2.46 4.57
C ASP A 63 -2.02 -1.13 5.34
N PHE A 64 -3.20 -0.58 5.65
CA PHE A 64 -3.30 0.66 6.41
C PHE A 64 -2.79 0.49 7.84
N ILE A 65 -3.23 -0.57 8.53
CA ILE A 65 -2.86 -0.88 9.91
C ILE A 65 -1.36 -1.21 9.99
N GLU A 66 -0.85 -2.03 9.08
CA GLU A 66 0.57 -2.35 8.97
C GLU A 66 1.42 -1.09 8.77
N THR A 67 0.96 -0.16 7.94
CA THR A 67 1.65 1.12 7.72
C THR A 67 1.68 1.96 8.99
N ALA A 68 0.58 2.02 9.73
CA ALA A 68 0.53 2.73 11.02
C ALA A 68 1.49 2.11 12.03
N LEU A 69 1.53 0.79 12.12
CA LEU A 69 2.44 0.07 13.01
C LEU A 69 3.92 0.28 12.61
N MET A 70 4.22 0.21 11.32
CA MET A 70 5.57 0.48 10.81
C MET A 70 6.03 1.91 11.11
N SER A 71 5.17 2.91 10.91
CA SER A 71 5.47 4.31 11.25
C SER A 71 5.76 4.49 12.72
N LEU A 72 5.00 3.81 13.59
CA LEU A 72 5.21 3.86 15.02
C LEU A 72 6.54 3.21 15.42
N ILE A 73 6.84 2.02 14.92
CA ILE A 73 8.02 1.23 15.30
C ILE A 73 9.32 1.80 14.72
N TYR A 74 9.30 2.20 13.45
CA TYR A 74 10.53 2.53 12.70
C TYR A 74 10.74 4.02 12.46
N GLU A 75 9.69 4.84 12.57
CA GLU A 75 9.75 6.27 12.25
C GLU A 75 9.43 7.16 13.46
N GLY A 76 8.97 6.58 14.58
CA GLY A 76 8.61 7.34 15.80
C GLY A 76 7.45 8.31 15.58
N ARG A 77 6.56 8.04 14.62
CA ARG A 77 5.41 8.89 14.32
C ARG A 77 4.14 8.08 14.12
N PHE A 78 3.01 8.68 14.43
CA PHE A 78 1.70 8.07 14.22
C PHE A 78 1.17 8.48 12.85
N TYR A 79 1.38 7.63 11.86
CA TYR A 79 1.02 7.92 10.47
C TYR A 79 0.53 6.68 9.73
N ALA A 80 -0.50 6.87 8.91
CA ALA A 80 -0.86 5.97 7.82
C ALA A 80 -1.28 6.78 6.59
N PHE A 81 -1.35 6.16 5.43
CA PHE A 81 -1.73 6.86 4.21
C PHE A 81 -3.22 7.26 4.22
N PRO A 82 -3.59 8.49 3.79
CA PRO A 82 -4.99 8.89 3.72
C PRO A 82 -5.74 8.20 2.55
N PRO A 83 -7.08 8.17 2.58
CA PRO A 83 -7.89 7.57 1.51
C PRO A 83 -7.69 8.25 0.16
N VAL A 84 -7.43 9.54 0.17
CA VAL A 84 -7.17 10.36 -1.03
C VAL A 84 -5.88 11.15 -0.82
N THR A 85 -5.02 11.18 -1.85
CA THR A 85 -3.77 11.93 -1.83
C THR A 85 -3.57 12.59 -3.19
N TYR A 86 -3.45 13.91 -3.22
CA TYR A 86 -3.00 14.60 -4.43
C TYR A 86 -1.47 14.66 -4.45
N LEU A 87 -0.88 14.34 -5.59
CA LEU A 87 0.56 14.37 -5.84
C LEU A 87 0.86 15.49 -6.85
N PRO A 88 1.25 16.68 -6.39
CA PRO A 88 1.38 17.86 -7.26
C PRO A 88 2.45 17.68 -8.33
N GLU A 89 3.58 17.05 -8.01
CA GLU A 89 4.68 16.81 -8.96
C GLU A 89 4.27 15.91 -10.14
N ALA A 90 3.32 15.00 -9.92
CA ALA A 90 2.81 14.10 -10.94
C ALA A 90 1.47 14.56 -11.55
N GLY A 91 0.83 15.55 -10.96
CA GLY A 91 -0.52 15.98 -11.36
C GLY A 91 -1.59 14.90 -11.17
N VAL A 92 -1.37 13.95 -10.25
CA VAL A 92 -2.20 12.74 -10.10
C VAL A 92 -2.85 12.69 -8.73
N THR A 93 -4.13 12.36 -8.69
CA THR A 93 -4.85 12.02 -7.46
C THR A 93 -4.87 10.51 -7.25
N VAL A 94 -4.29 10.07 -6.15
CA VAL A 94 -4.35 8.67 -5.70
C VAL A 94 -5.58 8.49 -4.83
N ILE A 95 -6.41 7.48 -5.11
CA ILE A 95 -7.53 7.07 -4.25
C ILE A 95 -7.31 5.63 -3.77
N ARG A 96 -7.90 5.27 -2.61
CA ARG A 96 -7.78 3.93 -2.00
C ARG A 96 -9.16 3.41 -1.61
N PRO A 97 -9.95 2.95 -2.58
CA PRO A 97 -11.36 2.60 -2.35
C PRO A 97 -11.55 1.39 -1.44
N MET A 98 -10.53 0.53 -1.30
CA MET A 98 -10.59 -0.68 -0.48
C MET A 98 -10.03 -0.51 0.95
N MET A 99 -9.73 0.72 1.38
CA MET A 99 -9.06 1.01 2.66
C MET A 99 -9.78 0.42 3.90
N TYR A 100 -11.08 0.18 3.82
CA TYR A 100 -11.88 -0.43 4.90
C TYR A 100 -12.15 -1.92 4.70
N VAL A 101 -11.70 -2.50 3.60
CA VAL A 101 -11.91 -3.92 3.29
C VAL A 101 -10.79 -4.75 3.89
N PRO A 102 -11.06 -5.77 4.73
CA PRO A 102 -10.02 -6.66 5.24
C PRO A 102 -9.34 -7.46 4.12
N GLU A 103 -8.04 -7.72 4.23
CA GLU A 103 -7.27 -8.55 3.26
C GLU A 103 -7.95 -9.90 3.00
N LYS A 104 -8.40 -10.56 4.07
CA LYS A 104 -9.14 -11.84 3.97
C LYS A 104 -10.40 -11.73 3.12
N GLY A 105 -11.11 -10.60 3.18
CA GLY A 105 -12.30 -10.36 2.33
C GLY A 105 -11.94 -10.28 0.86
N VAL A 106 -10.85 -9.60 0.53
CA VAL A 106 -10.31 -9.51 -0.83
C VAL A 106 -9.87 -10.88 -1.33
N ALA A 107 -9.11 -11.63 -0.53
CA ALA A 107 -8.65 -12.97 -0.86
C ALA A 107 -9.81 -13.93 -1.15
N ASN A 108 -10.83 -13.94 -0.29
CA ASN A 108 -12.02 -14.77 -0.48
C ASN A 108 -12.78 -14.39 -1.76
N PHE A 109 -12.91 -13.10 -2.05
CA PHE A 109 -13.53 -12.63 -3.29
C PHE A 109 -12.78 -13.15 -4.52
N VAL A 110 -11.46 -13.01 -4.53
CA VAL A 110 -10.60 -13.48 -5.63
C VAL A 110 -10.76 -14.98 -5.88
N ILE A 111 -10.75 -15.78 -4.80
CA ILE A 111 -10.94 -17.23 -4.86
C ILE A 111 -12.35 -17.56 -5.41
N ASN A 112 -13.39 -16.95 -4.86
CA ASN A 112 -14.77 -17.23 -5.25
C ASN A 112 -15.09 -16.83 -6.70
N GLN A 113 -14.41 -15.81 -7.22
CA GLN A 113 -14.54 -15.36 -8.61
C GLN A 113 -13.59 -16.09 -9.58
N GLY A 114 -12.77 -17.03 -9.10
CA GLY A 114 -11.81 -17.74 -9.94
C GLY A 114 -10.76 -16.82 -10.60
N ILE A 115 -10.46 -15.68 -9.97
CA ILE A 115 -9.49 -14.73 -10.52
C ILE A 115 -8.08 -15.30 -10.33
N LYS A 116 -7.33 -15.41 -11.44
CA LYS A 116 -5.96 -15.90 -11.41
C LYS A 116 -5.03 -14.87 -10.78
N VAL A 117 -4.41 -15.25 -9.67
CA VAL A 117 -3.40 -14.42 -8.99
C VAL A 117 -2.02 -14.68 -9.58
N VAL A 118 -1.28 -13.62 -9.88
CA VAL A 118 0.12 -13.70 -10.32
C VAL A 118 1.01 -13.89 -9.10
N LYS A 119 1.86 -14.91 -9.15
CA LYS A 119 2.82 -15.19 -8.07
C LYS A 119 3.86 -14.07 -7.98
N ASN A 120 4.14 -13.61 -6.76
CA ASN A 120 5.23 -12.68 -6.52
C ASN A 120 6.59 -13.37 -6.73
N THR A 121 7.45 -12.75 -7.53
CA THR A 121 8.81 -13.26 -7.86
C THR A 121 9.91 -12.40 -7.24
N CYS A 122 9.57 -11.50 -6.31
CA CYS A 122 10.54 -10.61 -5.67
C CYS A 122 11.50 -11.41 -4.77
N PRO A 123 12.84 -11.26 -4.92
CA PRO A 123 13.81 -12.01 -4.12
C PRO A 123 13.77 -11.72 -2.62
N VAL A 124 13.27 -10.54 -2.23
CA VAL A 124 13.14 -10.11 -0.82
C VAL A 124 11.75 -10.31 -0.26
N ASP A 125 10.88 -11.03 -0.97
CA ASP A 125 9.54 -11.34 -0.49
C ASP A 125 9.60 -12.19 0.79
N GLY A 126 8.74 -11.87 1.77
CA GLY A 126 8.71 -12.56 3.06
C GLY A 126 9.76 -12.13 4.10
N SER A 127 10.75 -11.28 3.74
CA SER A 127 11.83 -10.84 4.65
C SER A 127 11.83 -9.32 4.92
N THR A 128 10.72 -8.65 4.67
CA THR A 128 10.61 -7.19 4.78
C THR A 128 10.12 -6.72 6.15
N LYS A 129 10.41 -5.45 6.48
CA LYS A 129 9.83 -4.78 7.66
C LYS A 129 8.29 -4.84 7.67
N ARG A 130 7.67 -4.84 6.48
CA ARG A 130 6.22 -5.00 6.34
C ARG A 130 5.76 -6.39 6.75
N GLU A 131 6.47 -7.42 6.34
CA GLU A 131 6.14 -8.80 6.75
C GLU A 131 6.25 -8.98 8.26
N TYR A 132 7.28 -8.39 8.88
CA TYR A 132 7.38 -8.37 10.35
C TYR A 132 6.19 -7.67 11.00
N ALA A 133 5.80 -6.49 10.50
CA ALA A 133 4.64 -5.76 11.02
C ALA A 133 3.33 -6.55 10.85
N LYS A 134 3.17 -7.25 9.72
CA LYS A 134 2.03 -8.13 9.46
C LYS A 134 1.96 -9.27 10.48
N GLN A 135 3.04 -9.99 10.68
CA GLN A 135 3.10 -11.11 11.63
C GLN A 135 2.85 -10.66 13.06
N LEU A 136 3.44 -9.53 13.46
CA LEU A 136 3.22 -8.94 14.78
C LEU A 136 1.75 -8.54 14.97
N MET A 137 1.13 -7.93 13.95
CA MET A 137 -0.28 -7.54 14.00
C MET A 137 -1.22 -8.75 14.06
N GLU A 138 -0.90 -9.82 13.35
CA GLU A 138 -1.66 -11.08 13.41
C GLU A 138 -1.56 -11.70 14.81
N GLN A 139 -0.38 -11.69 15.43
CA GLN A 139 -0.21 -12.17 16.79
C GLN A 139 -1.02 -11.34 17.78
N ILE A 140 -0.86 -10.00 17.76
CA ILE A 140 -1.59 -9.11 18.66
C ILE A 140 -3.10 -9.28 18.51
N ASN A 141 -3.59 -9.40 17.30
CA ASN A 141 -5.03 -9.57 17.06
C ASN A 141 -5.56 -10.96 17.46
N ARG A 142 -4.70 -11.99 17.45
CA ARG A 142 -5.02 -13.33 17.96
C ARG A 142 -5.17 -13.33 19.48
N ASP A 143 -4.22 -12.68 20.15
CA ASP A 143 -4.22 -12.58 21.61
C ASP A 143 -5.31 -11.63 22.13
N ASN A 144 -5.68 -10.63 21.32
CA ASN A 144 -6.69 -9.62 21.64
C ASN A 144 -7.61 -9.41 20.43
N PRO A 145 -8.64 -10.25 20.22
CA PRO A 145 -9.54 -10.15 19.07
C PRO A 145 -10.14 -8.75 18.90
N GLY A 146 -10.22 -8.29 17.65
CA GLY A 146 -10.73 -6.94 17.30
C GLY A 146 -9.69 -5.83 17.42
N THR A 147 -8.42 -6.13 17.71
CA THR A 147 -7.36 -5.10 17.79
C THR A 147 -7.16 -4.38 16.47
N LYS A 148 -7.26 -5.07 15.34
CA LYS A 148 -7.18 -4.42 14.01
C LYS A 148 -8.23 -3.33 13.83
N ASP A 149 -9.45 -3.55 14.28
CA ASP A 149 -10.52 -2.54 14.22
C ASP A 149 -10.24 -1.35 15.13
N ARG A 150 -9.77 -1.62 16.36
CA ARG A 150 -9.41 -0.57 17.32
C ARG A 150 -8.25 0.29 16.82
N ILE A 151 -7.22 -0.31 16.24
CA ILE A 151 -6.10 0.45 15.65
C ILE A 151 -6.59 1.29 14.47
N MET A 152 -7.38 0.72 13.56
CA MET A 152 -7.96 1.46 12.45
C MET A 152 -8.75 2.67 12.97
N HIS A 153 -9.60 2.48 13.97
CA HIS A 153 -10.38 3.55 14.59
C HIS A 153 -9.46 4.62 15.21
N ALA A 154 -8.44 4.20 15.96
CA ALA A 154 -7.50 5.12 16.61
C ALA A 154 -6.72 5.97 15.60
N VAL A 155 -6.27 5.38 14.48
CA VAL A 155 -5.54 6.13 13.45
C VAL A 155 -6.43 7.11 12.70
N VAL A 156 -7.70 6.74 12.45
CA VAL A 156 -8.64 7.59 11.70
C VAL A 156 -9.21 8.72 12.56
N ASN A 157 -9.50 8.43 13.84
CA ASN A 157 -10.25 9.33 14.71
C ASN A 157 -9.44 9.81 15.92
N GLY A 158 -8.26 9.24 16.17
CA GLY A 158 -7.45 9.55 17.35
C GLY A 158 -6.94 10.98 17.35
N ARG A 159 -7.10 11.62 18.50
CA ARG A 159 -6.52 12.94 18.82
C ARG A 159 -5.80 12.83 20.14
N PHE A 160 -4.71 13.57 20.29
CA PHE A 160 -3.98 13.72 21.55
C PHE A 160 -4.46 15.03 22.19
N GLU A 161 -5.69 15.05 22.68
CA GLU A 161 -6.39 16.28 23.12
C GLU A 161 -5.68 16.98 24.29
N ASP A 162 -5.00 16.23 25.15
CA ASP A 162 -4.32 16.74 26.35
C ASP A 162 -2.83 17.04 26.14
N TRP A 163 -2.34 16.94 24.89
CA TRP A 163 -0.96 17.25 24.60
C TRP A 163 -0.79 18.68 24.11
N PRO A 164 0.17 19.45 24.66
CA PRO A 164 0.45 20.78 24.16
C PRO A 164 0.82 20.72 22.66
N GLU A 165 0.42 21.72 21.92
CA GLU A 165 0.83 21.84 20.51
C GLU A 165 2.37 21.87 20.43
N VAL A 166 2.93 20.83 19.86
CA VAL A 166 4.37 20.81 19.56
C VAL A 166 4.57 21.64 18.30
N HIS A 167 5.05 22.85 18.48
CA HIS A 167 5.50 23.69 17.35
C HIS A 167 6.60 22.93 16.62
N ARG A 168 6.30 22.43 15.44
CA ARG A 168 7.32 21.87 14.53
C ARG A 168 8.12 23.03 13.95
N ASN A 169 9.33 23.24 14.45
CA ASN A 169 10.33 24.07 13.79
C ASN A 169 10.78 23.46 12.48
#